data_7ce222121652fca82d96909d5dafab53
#
_entry.id   7ce222121652fca82d96909d5dafab53
#
_cell.length_a   1.000
_cell.length_b   1.000
_cell.length_c   1.000
_cell.angle_alpha   90.00
_cell.angle_beta   90.00
_cell.angle_gamma   90.00
#
_symmetry.space_group_name_H-M   'P 1'
#
loop_
_entity.id
_entity.type
_entity.pdbx_description
1 polymer ?
#
loop_
_entity_poly.entity_id
_entity_poly.type
_entity_poly.pdbx_seq_one_letter_code
_entity_poly.pdbx_strand_id
1 'polypeptide(L)'
;SKHLLQFNKLYPIAMRLELKQGINHCNIINDSYSNDLYSLEIALNFLTQQKQHNVHTLILSDILQSGVEPKKLYSKVASLAKQKKIDKFFGIGPGIFEHQNEFHTIKNSIFFKSTDEFLKGIFLSGFHDETILIKGARQFEFEKVSHLLEQKVHQTVLSINLNAIVHNLKVY
;
A
#
# COMPACT_ATOMS: atom_id res chain seq x y z
N SER A 1 -27.65 -7.77 35.94
CA SER A 1 -26.76 -6.68 35.50
C SER A 1 -25.30 -7.12 35.42
N LYS A 2 -24.98 -8.25 34.71
CA LYS A 2 -23.62 -8.74 34.51
C LYS A 2 -23.19 -8.88 33.02
N HIS A 3 -23.96 -8.32 32.10
CA HIS A 3 -23.69 -8.47 30.66
C HIS A 3 -23.21 -7.19 29.97
N LEU A 4 -22.91 -6.11 30.69
CA LEU A 4 -22.50 -4.81 30.10
C LEU A 4 -20.98 -4.55 30.12
N LEU A 5 -20.15 -5.52 30.54
CA LEU A 5 -18.70 -5.34 30.70
C LEU A 5 -17.82 -6.08 29.70
N GLN A 6 -18.38 -6.67 28.64
CA GLN A 6 -17.59 -7.38 27.63
C GLN A 6 -17.40 -6.64 26.29
N PHE A 7 -17.96 -5.44 26.12
CA PHE A 7 -17.78 -4.66 24.89
C PHE A 7 -16.48 -3.83 24.83
N ASN A 8 -15.68 -3.82 25.91
CA ASN A 8 -14.45 -3.02 25.97
C ASN A 8 -13.17 -3.76 25.54
N LYS A 9 -13.28 -4.89 24.85
CA LYS A 9 -12.15 -5.58 24.21
C LYS A 9 -12.33 -5.76 22.70
N LEU A 10 -13.00 -4.84 22.05
CA LEU A 10 -12.72 -4.59 20.64
C LEU A 10 -11.36 -3.88 20.63
N TYR A 11 -10.29 -4.67 20.47
CA TYR A 11 -9.05 -4.10 20.00
C TYR A 11 -9.41 -3.35 18.71
N PRO A 12 -9.18 -2.04 18.63
CA PRO A 12 -9.26 -1.40 17.33
C PRO A 12 -8.28 -2.19 16.47
N ILE A 13 -8.78 -2.90 15.48
CA ILE A 13 -7.95 -3.36 14.37
C ILE A 13 -7.40 -2.05 13.84
N ALA A 14 -6.17 -1.75 14.23
CA ALA A 14 -5.50 -0.55 13.79
C ALA A 14 -5.38 -0.70 12.28
N MET A 15 -6.32 -0.10 11.56
CA MET A 15 -6.19 0.12 10.13
C MET A 15 -4.98 1.01 9.99
N ARG A 16 -3.87 0.40 9.59
CA ARG A 16 -2.59 1.09 9.43
C ARG A 16 -2.54 1.77 8.07
N LEU A 17 -3.51 2.65 7.81
CA LEU A 17 -3.46 3.53 6.65
C LEU A 17 -2.44 4.64 6.95
N GLU A 18 -1.17 4.30 6.77
CA GLU A 18 -0.07 5.26 6.94
C GLU A 18 0.13 6.02 5.63
N LEU A 19 -0.04 7.34 5.67
CA LEU A 19 0.30 8.22 4.56
C LEU A 19 1.77 8.65 4.68
N LYS A 20 2.57 8.34 3.67
CA LYS A 20 4.00 8.65 3.61
C LYS A 20 4.37 9.35 2.32
N GLN A 21 5.49 10.07 2.34
CA GLN A 21 6.10 10.62 1.13
C GLN A 21 6.75 9.49 0.32
N GLY A 22 6.43 9.42 -0.96
CA GLY A 22 7.02 8.50 -1.91
C GLY A 22 8.05 9.16 -2.82
N ILE A 23 8.66 8.35 -3.68
CA ILE A 23 9.56 8.83 -4.74
C ILE A 23 8.80 9.75 -5.73
N ASN A 24 9.50 10.60 -6.46
CA ASN A 24 8.98 11.41 -7.57
C ASN A 24 7.68 12.17 -7.22
N HIS A 25 7.63 12.79 -6.04
CA HIS A 25 6.47 13.51 -5.50
C HIS A 25 5.19 12.66 -5.32
N CYS A 26 5.32 11.34 -5.23
CA CYS A 26 4.18 10.49 -4.92
C CYS A 26 3.82 10.53 -3.43
N ASN A 27 2.56 10.27 -3.13
CA ASN A 27 2.10 9.93 -1.79
C ASN A 27 1.80 8.43 -1.71
N ILE A 28 2.27 7.77 -0.66
CA ILE A 28 2.09 6.35 -0.43
C ILE A 28 1.12 6.13 0.72
N ILE A 29 0.07 5.36 0.48
CA ILE A 29 -0.82 4.84 1.52
C ILE A 29 -0.47 3.36 1.68
N ASN A 30 0.15 3.02 2.80
CA ASN A 30 0.54 1.63 3.10
C ASN A 30 -0.53 0.97 3.95
N ASP A 31 -1.16 -0.09 3.42
CA ASP A 31 -2.12 -0.98 4.10
C ASP A 31 -1.81 -2.44 3.74
N SER A 32 -0.59 -2.86 3.97
CA SER A 32 -0.06 -4.18 3.58
C SER A 32 -0.26 -5.28 4.63
N TYR A 33 -1.18 -5.10 5.58
CA TYR A 33 -1.39 -6.07 6.66
C TYR A 33 -2.59 -6.99 6.45
N SER A 34 -3.71 -6.46 5.96
CA SER A 34 -4.94 -7.23 5.71
C SER A 34 -5.43 -7.00 4.29
N ASN A 35 -5.94 -8.04 3.64
CA ASN A 35 -6.47 -7.93 2.30
C ASN A 35 -7.76 -8.75 2.14
N ASP A 36 -8.88 -8.11 2.42
CA ASP A 36 -10.23 -8.59 2.20
C ASP A 36 -11.06 -7.49 1.49
N LEU A 37 -12.23 -7.84 0.94
CA LEU A 37 -13.05 -6.90 0.19
C LEU A 37 -13.52 -5.69 1.02
N TYR A 38 -13.84 -5.89 2.28
CA TYR A 38 -14.34 -4.82 3.14
C TYR A 38 -13.22 -3.82 3.48
N SER A 39 -12.07 -4.33 3.89
CA SER A 39 -10.90 -3.49 4.17
C SER A 39 -10.37 -2.79 2.90
N LEU A 40 -10.49 -3.43 1.73
CA LEU A 40 -10.16 -2.81 0.44
C LEU A 40 -11.07 -1.61 0.15
N GLU A 41 -12.38 -1.75 0.36
CA GLU A 41 -13.33 -0.65 0.13
C GLU A 41 -13.01 0.55 1.03
N ILE A 42 -12.70 0.32 2.31
CA ILE A 42 -12.32 1.39 3.24
C ILE A 42 -11.01 2.06 2.79
N ALA A 43 -10.00 1.29 2.41
CA ALA A 43 -8.73 1.83 1.94
C ALA A 43 -8.89 2.65 0.65
N LEU A 44 -9.73 2.21 -0.27
CA LEU A 44 -10.07 2.96 -1.48
C LEU A 44 -10.85 4.24 -1.19
N ASN A 45 -11.75 4.23 -0.20
CA ASN A 45 -12.42 5.46 0.25
C ASN A 45 -11.41 6.46 0.82
N PHE A 46 -10.44 6.00 1.60
CA PHE A 46 -9.37 6.84 2.11
C PHE A 46 -8.50 7.40 0.97
N LEU A 47 -8.11 6.58 -0.01
CA LEU A 47 -7.37 7.01 -1.19
C LEU A 47 -8.09 8.13 -1.93
N THR A 48 -9.40 7.99 -2.20
CA THR A 48 -10.17 8.99 -2.94
C THR A 48 -10.40 10.30 -2.19
N GLN A 49 -10.19 10.32 -0.89
CA GLN A 49 -10.23 11.54 -0.08
C GLN A 49 -8.93 12.36 -0.17
N GLN A 50 -7.84 11.73 -0.64
CA GLN A 50 -6.56 12.42 -0.84
C GLN A 50 -6.63 13.28 -2.10
N LYS A 51 -6.52 14.61 -1.94
CA LYS A 51 -6.69 15.58 -3.04
C LYS A 51 -5.37 16.17 -3.55
N GLN A 52 -4.23 15.67 -3.03
CA GLN A 52 -2.92 16.21 -3.41
C GLN A 52 -2.57 15.87 -4.86
N HIS A 53 -3.04 14.72 -5.35
CA HIS A 53 -2.81 14.28 -6.72
C HIS A 53 -4.11 13.86 -7.39
N ASN A 54 -4.18 14.06 -8.70
CA ASN A 54 -5.34 13.66 -9.51
C ASN A 54 -5.28 12.19 -9.96
N VAL A 55 -4.07 11.62 -9.97
CA VAL A 55 -3.85 10.21 -10.37
C VAL A 55 -3.86 9.32 -9.15
N HIS A 56 -4.71 8.30 -9.18
CA HIS A 56 -4.82 7.28 -8.13
C HIS A 56 -4.36 5.92 -8.65
N THR A 57 -3.37 5.36 -7.97
CA THR A 57 -2.80 4.05 -8.28
C THR A 57 -3.13 3.05 -7.18
N LEU A 58 -3.55 1.85 -7.56
CA LEU A 58 -3.75 0.73 -6.65
C LEU A 58 -2.76 -0.40 -6.97
N ILE A 59 -1.98 -0.81 -5.98
CA ILE A 59 -1.15 -2.02 -6.00
C ILE A 59 -1.79 -3.01 -5.04
N LEU A 60 -2.32 -4.11 -5.58
CA LEU A 60 -3.15 -5.06 -4.83
C LEU A 60 -2.60 -6.49 -4.98
N SER A 61 -2.45 -7.20 -3.85
CA SER A 61 -2.18 -8.64 -3.87
C SER A 61 -3.45 -9.47 -4.03
N ASP A 62 -3.30 -10.78 -4.20
CA ASP A 62 -4.43 -11.70 -4.06
C ASP A 62 -5.19 -11.49 -2.75
N ILE A 63 -6.51 -11.59 -2.84
CA ILE A 63 -7.39 -11.66 -1.68
C ILE A 63 -7.59 -13.13 -1.32
N LEU A 64 -7.06 -13.51 -0.16
CA LEU A 64 -7.05 -14.88 0.30
C LEU A 64 -8.26 -15.18 1.19
N GLN A 65 -8.67 -16.45 1.19
CA GLN A 65 -9.72 -16.97 2.10
C GLN A 65 -11.03 -16.15 2.09
N SER A 66 -11.39 -15.61 0.94
CA SER A 66 -12.61 -14.79 0.81
C SER A 66 -13.90 -15.59 0.94
N GLY A 67 -13.87 -16.91 0.78
CA GLY A 67 -15.05 -17.76 0.68
C GLY A 67 -15.91 -17.50 -0.57
N VAL A 68 -15.45 -16.62 -1.46
CA VAL A 68 -16.14 -16.25 -2.71
C VAL A 68 -15.44 -16.93 -3.88
N GLU A 69 -16.22 -17.36 -4.87
CA GLU A 69 -15.68 -17.92 -6.11
C GLU A 69 -14.74 -16.88 -6.77
N PRO A 70 -13.53 -17.28 -7.21
CA PRO A 70 -12.47 -16.34 -7.63
C PRO A 70 -12.91 -15.37 -8.72
N LYS A 71 -13.60 -15.83 -9.74
CA LYS A 71 -14.09 -14.95 -10.81
C LYS A 71 -15.02 -13.87 -10.29
N LYS A 72 -15.97 -14.24 -9.41
CA LYS A 72 -16.88 -13.27 -8.77
C LYS A 72 -16.16 -12.30 -7.86
N LEU A 73 -15.14 -12.79 -7.14
CA LEU A 73 -14.29 -11.97 -6.27
C LEU A 73 -13.60 -10.87 -7.08
N TYR A 74 -12.86 -11.24 -8.13
CA TYR A 74 -12.08 -10.28 -8.91
C TYR A 74 -12.93 -9.39 -9.78
N SER A 75 -14.11 -9.85 -10.22
CA SER A 75 -15.11 -8.98 -10.88
C SER A 75 -15.62 -7.89 -9.91
N LYS A 76 -15.85 -8.22 -8.63
CA LYS A 76 -16.20 -7.22 -7.60
C LYS A 76 -15.05 -6.24 -7.35
N VAL A 77 -13.82 -6.74 -7.26
CA VAL A 77 -12.61 -5.88 -7.07
C VAL A 77 -12.48 -4.91 -8.23
N ALA A 78 -12.60 -5.39 -9.47
CA ALA A 78 -12.53 -4.55 -10.66
C ALA A 78 -13.64 -3.48 -10.71
N SER A 79 -14.86 -3.87 -10.35
CA SER A 79 -16.01 -2.95 -10.26
C SER A 79 -15.77 -1.87 -9.20
N LEU A 80 -15.25 -2.24 -8.05
CA LEU A 80 -14.92 -1.32 -6.96
C LEU A 80 -13.81 -0.35 -7.37
N ALA A 81 -12.72 -0.84 -7.98
CA ALA A 81 -11.62 -0.01 -8.47
C ALA A 81 -12.10 0.99 -9.53
N LYS A 82 -12.96 0.55 -10.46
CA LYS A 82 -13.59 1.43 -11.46
C LYS A 82 -14.49 2.50 -10.81
N GLN A 83 -15.33 2.11 -9.86
CA GLN A 83 -16.21 3.03 -9.12
C GLN A 83 -15.41 4.11 -8.39
N LYS A 84 -14.25 3.74 -7.83
CA LYS A 84 -13.34 4.64 -7.14
C LYS A 84 -12.38 5.38 -8.07
N LYS A 85 -12.56 5.26 -9.40
CA LYS A 85 -11.77 5.96 -10.43
C LYS A 85 -10.26 5.73 -10.29
N ILE A 86 -9.88 4.46 -10.12
CA ILE A 86 -8.47 4.08 -10.13
C ILE A 86 -7.94 4.21 -11.56
N ASP A 87 -6.86 4.99 -11.72
CA ASP A 87 -6.24 5.29 -13.02
C ASP A 87 -5.23 4.22 -13.44
N LYS A 88 -4.45 3.72 -12.46
CA LYS A 88 -3.44 2.68 -12.65
C LYS A 88 -3.68 1.54 -11.66
N PHE A 89 -3.62 0.32 -12.15
CA PHE A 89 -3.83 -0.88 -11.35
C PHE A 89 -2.69 -1.89 -11.54
N PHE A 90 -2.12 -2.35 -10.44
CA PHE A 90 -1.13 -3.43 -10.44
C PHE A 90 -1.66 -4.58 -9.59
N GLY A 91 -1.94 -5.72 -10.25
CA GLY A 91 -2.38 -6.94 -9.58
C GLY A 91 -1.19 -7.89 -9.37
N ILE A 92 -0.98 -8.37 -8.14
CA ILE A 92 0.17 -9.20 -7.78
C ILE A 92 -0.30 -10.47 -7.09
N GLY A 93 -0.07 -11.59 -7.74
CA GLY A 93 -0.40 -12.92 -7.24
C GLY A 93 -0.98 -13.83 -8.31
N PRO A 94 -0.91 -15.15 -8.12
CA PRO A 94 -1.40 -16.10 -9.11
C PRO A 94 -2.90 -15.99 -9.37
N GLY A 95 -3.71 -15.78 -8.33
CA GLY A 95 -5.16 -15.70 -8.46
C GLY A 95 -5.62 -14.47 -9.24
N ILE A 96 -5.13 -13.29 -8.90
CA ILE A 96 -5.49 -12.04 -9.61
C ILE A 96 -4.92 -12.04 -11.03
N PHE A 97 -3.74 -12.65 -11.24
CA PHE A 97 -3.13 -12.82 -12.56
C PHE A 97 -4.00 -13.70 -13.46
N GLU A 98 -4.50 -14.81 -12.94
CA GLU A 98 -5.37 -15.74 -13.69
C GLU A 98 -6.69 -15.07 -14.11
N HIS A 99 -7.19 -14.14 -13.29
CA HIS A 99 -8.45 -13.43 -13.52
C HIS A 99 -8.26 -11.99 -14.06
N GLN A 100 -7.11 -11.68 -14.66
CA GLN A 100 -6.80 -10.35 -15.18
C GLN A 100 -7.84 -9.80 -16.17
N ASN A 101 -8.52 -10.67 -16.89
CA ASN A 101 -9.57 -10.29 -17.83
C ASN A 101 -10.75 -9.56 -17.18
N GLU A 102 -11.00 -9.75 -15.88
CA GLU A 102 -12.06 -9.04 -15.16
C GLU A 102 -11.77 -7.53 -15.04
N PHE A 103 -10.51 -7.12 -15.21
CA PHE A 103 -10.05 -5.74 -15.06
C PHE A 103 -9.99 -4.95 -16.37
N HIS A 104 -10.56 -5.47 -17.47
CA HIS A 104 -10.55 -4.84 -18.81
C HIS A 104 -11.12 -3.41 -18.84
N THR A 105 -11.88 -3.02 -17.82
CA THR A 105 -12.46 -1.67 -17.71
C THR A 105 -11.47 -0.63 -17.14
N ILE A 106 -10.34 -1.06 -16.62
CA ILE A 106 -9.26 -0.20 -16.11
C ILE A 106 -8.17 -0.16 -17.17
N LYS A 107 -8.00 0.99 -17.83
CA LYS A 107 -7.14 1.12 -19.02
C LYS A 107 -5.67 0.77 -18.75
N ASN A 108 -5.15 1.17 -17.59
CA ASN A 108 -3.74 0.97 -17.21
C ASN A 108 -3.65 -0.10 -16.13
N SER A 109 -3.90 -1.35 -16.48
CA SER A 109 -3.79 -2.49 -15.57
C SER A 109 -2.65 -3.43 -16.00
N ILE A 110 -1.79 -3.79 -15.06
CA ILE A 110 -0.66 -4.70 -15.27
C ILE A 110 -0.69 -5.76 -14.16
N PHE A 111 -0.37 -7.01 -14.51
CA PHE A 111 -0.47 -8.14 -13.60
C PHE A 111 0.84 -8.91 -13.53
N PHE A 112 1.16 -9.36 -12.32
CA PHE A 112 2.37 -10.13 -12.01
C PHE A 112 2.00 -11.35 -11.17
N LYS A 113 2.71 -12.46 -11.36
CA LYS A 113 2.46 -13.69 -10.60
C LYS A 113 3.00 -13.64 -9.18
N SER A 114 3.99 -12.77 -8.92
CA SER A 114 4.63 -12.62 -7.62
C SER A 114 5.15 -11.20 -7.38
N THR A 115 5.40 -10.88 -6.11
CA THR A 115 6.04 -9.63 -5.73
C THR A 115 7.44 -9.48 -6.33
N ASP A 116 8.21 -10.56 -6.41
CA ASP A 116 9.56 -10.52 -7.01
C ASP A 116 9.49 -10.22 -8.51
N GLU A 117 8.49 -10.74 -9.22
CA GLU A 117 8.27 -10.44 -10.64
C GLU A 117 7.91 -8.95 -10.81
N PHE A 118 7.01 -8.43 -9.97
CA PHE A 118 6.68 -7.00 -9.95
C PHE A 118 7.92 -6.13 -9.72
N LEU A 119 8.72 -6.43 -8.70
CA LEU A 119 9.92 -5.65 -8.35
C LEU A 119 10.98 -5.63 -9.46
N LYS A 120 11.06 -6.71 -10.25
CA LYS A 120 11.98 -6.79 -11.40
C LYS A 120 11.44 -6.08 -12.64
N GLY A 121 10.12 -6.10 -12.83
CA GLY A 121 9.47 -5.58 -14.04
C GLY A 121 9.02 -4.13 -13.95
N ILE A 122 9.07 -3.50 -12.75
CA ILE A 122 8.55 -2.17 -12.56
C ILE A 122 9.58 -1.09 -12.86
N PHE A 123 9.16 -0.08 -13.62
CA PHE A 123 9.97 1.12 -13.85
C PHE A 123 9.53 2.22 -12.89
N LEU A 124 10.41 2.61 -11.96
CA LEU A 124 10.13 3.65 -10.96
C LEU A 124 9.82 5.01 -11.57
N SER A 125 10.33 5.29 -12.75
CA SER A 125 10.01 6.52 -13.51
C SER A 125 8.54 6.58 -13.98
N GLY A 126 7.82 5.45 -13.94
CA GLY A 126 6.39 5.41 -14.23
C GLY A 126 5.49 5.91 -13.09
N PHE A 127 6.05 6.14 -11.89
CA PHE A 127 5.35 6.69 -10.73
C PHE A 127 5.82 8.12 -10.49
N HIS A 128 4.95 9.09 -10.68
CA HIS A 128 5.20 10.50 -10.41
C HIS A 128 3.88 11.26 -10.21
N ASP A 129 3.88 12.19 -9.27
CA ASP A 129 2.76 13.09 -9.01
C ASP A 129 1.41 12.34 -8.82
N GLU A 130 1.44 11.22 -8.10
CA GLU A 130 0.27 10.36 -7.87
C GLU A 130 0.15 9.91 -6.42
N THR A 131 -1.07 9.48 -6.03
CA THR A 131 -1.29 8.83 -4.74
C THR A 131 -1.45 7.32 -4.96
N ILE A 132 -0.59 6.54 -4.31
CA ILE A 132 -0.47 5.10 -4.48
C ILE A 132 -0.98 4.40 -3.22
N LEU A 133 -2.00 3.57 -3.36
CA LEU A 133 -2.43 2.64 -2.31
C LEU A 133 -1.76 1.29 -2.51
N ILE A 134 -1.01 0.86 -1.49
CA ILE A 134 -0.37 -0.46 -1.43
C ILE A 134 -1.18 -1.31 -0.47
N LYS A 135 -1.87 -2.34 -0.98
CA LYS A 135 -2.71 -3.23 -0.20
C LYS A 135 -2.45 -4.69 -0.52
N GLY A 136 -1.98 -5.43 0.45
CA GLY A 136 -1.60 -6.83 0.25
C GLY A 136 -1.73 -7.69 1.49
N ALA A 137 -1.99 -8.99 1.27
CA ALA A 137 -1.89 -9.97 2.33
C ALA A 137 -0.42 -10.19 2.71
N ARG A 138 -0.16 -10.44 3.99
CA ARG A 138 1.18 -10.55 4.59
C ARG A 138 2.12 -11.49 3.81
N GLN A 139 1.61 -12.59 3.28
CA GLN A 139 2.43 -13.57 2.54
C GLN A 139 3.03 -13.03 1.23
N PHE A 140 2.52 -11.90 0.70
CA PHE A 140 3.05 -11.26 -0.51
C PHE A 140 4.19 -10.27 -0.22
N GLU A 141 4.59 -10.12 1.04
CA GLU A 141 5.74 -9.30 1.46
C GLU A 141 5.71 -7.87 0.85
N PHE A 142 4.55 -7.22 0.89
CA PHE A 142 4.37 -5.89 0.31
C PHE A 142 5.17 -4.78 1.00
N GLU A 143 5.81 -5.09 2.13
CA GLU A 143 6.84 -4.25 2.73
C GLU A 143 7.98 -3.95 1.74
N LYS A 144 8.34 -4.93 0.89
CA LYS A 144 9.35 -4.74 -0.17
C LYS A 144 8.89 -3.69 -1.20
N VAL A 145 7.60 -3.69 -1.54
CA VAL A 145 7.00 -2.70 -2.45
C VAL A 145 6.99 -1.32 -1.81
N SER A 146 6.56 -1.23 -0.54
CA SER A 146 6.56 0.03 0.21
C SER A 146 7.96 0.63 0.29
N HIS A 147 8.95 -0.17 0.67
CA HIS A 147 10.35 0.29 0.76
C HIS A 147 10.93 0.77 -0.57
N LEU A 148 10.48 0.18 -1.69
CA LEU A 148 10.91 0.61 -3.01
C LEU A 148 10.34 1.99 -3.40
N LEU A 149 9.08 2.24 -3.04
CA LEU A 149 8.34 3.43 -3.43
C LEU A 149 8.42 4.57 -2.40
N GLU A 150 8.77 4.27 -1.16
CA GLU A 150 8.96 5.29 -0.13
C GLU A 150 10.21 6.14 -0.41
N GLN A 151 10.09 7.43 -0.23
CA GLN A 151 11.24 8.31 -0.27
C GLN A 151 12.14 7.99 0.92
N LYS A 152 13.40 7.64 0.64
CA LYS A 152 14.40 7.51 1.71
C LYS A 152 14.63 8.89 2.30
N VAL A 153 14.06 9.14 3.46
CA VAL A 153 14.42 10.31 4.25
C VAL A 153 15.88 10.10 4.63
N HIS A 154 16.78 10.89 4.07
CA HIS A 154 18.15 10.95 4.57
C HIS A 154 18.05 11.44 6.00
N GLN A 155 18.13 10.52 6.96
CA GLN A 155 18.39 10.90 8.34
C GLN A 155 19.81 11.46 8.33
N THR A 156 19.92 12.77 8.39
CA THR A 156 21.17 13.42 8.71
C THR A 156 21.49 13.06 10.16
N VAL A 157 22.27 12.00 10.36
CA VAL A 157 22.77 11.63 11.67
C VAL A 157 23.83 12.64 12.01
N LEU A 158 23.50 13.62 12.87
CA LEU A 158 24.48 14.51 13.45
C LEU A 158 25.32 13.68 14.44
N SER A 159 26.46 13.20 14.01
CA SER A 159 27.40 12.48 14.86
C SER A 159 28.21 13.52 15.66
N ILE A 160 27.82 13.79 16.91
CA ILE A 160 28.54 14.70 17.80
C ILE A 160 29.60 13.89 18.52
N ASN A 161 30.88 14.15 18.21
CA ASN A 161 32.02 13.56 18.95
C ASN A 161 32.23 14.32 20.28
N LEU A 162 31.63 13.81 21.35
CA LEU A 162 31.71 14.40 22.68
C LEU A 162 33.18 14.49 23.20
N ASN A 163 34.04 13.59 22.79
CA ASN A 163 35.47 13.63 23.18
C ASN A 163 36.18 14.82 22.53
N ALA A 164 35.83 15.18 21.31
CA ALA A 164 36.38 16.37 20.65
C ALA A 164 35.93 17.66 21.36
N ILE A 165 34.70 17.72 21.83
CA ILE A 165 34.17 18.86 22.60
C ILE A 165 34.91 19.01 23.93
N VAL A 166 35.10 17.89 24.68
CA VAL A 166 35.84 17.90 25.93
C VAL A 166 37.30 18.27 25.73
N HIS A 167 37.93 17.83 24.64
CA HIS A 167 39.29 18.20 24.31
C HIS A 167 39.41 19.71 24.06
N ASN A 168 38.53 20.27 23.28
CA ASN A 168 38.51 21.70 22.97
C ASN A 168 38.25 22.59 24.20
N LEU A 169 37.43 22.12 25.15
CA LEU A 169 37.21 22.82 26.43
C LEU A 169 38.40 22.81 27.37
N LYS A 170 39.36 21.87 27.24
CA LYS A 170 40.58 21.77 28.06
C LYS A 170 41.73 22.61 27.50
N VAL A 171 41.61 23.16 26.31
CA VAL A 171 42.64 23.97 25.63
C VAL A 171 42.51 25.45 25.95
N TYR A 172 41.42 25.88 26.58
CA TYR A 172 41.20 27.22 27.13
C TYR A 172 41.19 27.18 28.63
#